data_4ead7ba1cd3d02d78f4587da35355cdf
#
_entry.id   4ead7ba1cd3d02d78f4587da35355cdf
#
_cell.length_a   1.000
_cell.length_b   1.000
_cell.length_c   1.000
_cell.angle_alpha   90.00
_cell.angle_beta   90.00
_cell.angle_gamma   90.00
#
_symmetry.space_group_name_H-M   'P 1'
#
loop_
_entity.id
_entity.type
_entity.pdbx_description
1 polymer ?
#
loop_
_entity_poly.entity_id
_entity_poly.type
_entity_poly.pdbx_seq_one_letter_code
_entity_poly.pdbx_strand_id
1 'polypeptide(L)'
;MFGVRRWLASIVFAALSVTAGAAAKSSHDAAIDPGQRVGGMLVVQGLGSDADLSIWTYCNPIVTAPGPEARTCSVPRSRRIFAGYGIWGESRKIVDEAWHKRAWALWIDGRRVDLDRFGTTDQWMQHPRRPAAKKLVLLRLWAIVLVGAKGTHVIRYRSRLEDGGPFTFNTWKFTVSSR
;
A
#
# COMPACT_ATOMS: atom_id res chain seq x y z
N MET A 1 16.37 64.73 62.59
CA MET A 1 15.11 64.03 62.26
C MET A 1 15.18 63.55 60.80
N PHE A 2 15.54 62.29 60.55
CA PHE A 2 15.70 61.76 59.21
C PHE A 2 14.55 60.74 58.97
N GLY A 3 13.67 61.05 58.00
CA GLY A 3 12.59 60.19 57.57
C GLY A 3 13.05 59.19 56.50
N VAL A 4 13.00 57.89 56.82
CA VAL A 4 13.31 56.79 55.91
C VAL A 4 12.06 56.45 55.09
N ARG A 5 12.10 56.77 53.78
CA ARG A 5 11.09 56.34 52.80
C ARG A 5 11.37 54.89 52.38
N ARG A 6 10.52 53.95 52.76
CA ARG A 6 10.51 52.57 52.27
C ARG A 6 9.90 52.53 50.88
N TRP A 7 10.69 52.09 49.87
CA TRP A 7 10.21 51.73 48.55
C TRP A 7 9.80 50.25 48.57
N LEU A 8 8.52 49.97 48.36
CA LEU A 8 8.03 48.64 48.09
C LEU A 8 8.16 48.36 46.58
N ALA A 9 9.08 47.50 46.19
CA ALA A 9 9.18 46.99 44.82
C ALA A 9 8.19 45.86 44.61
N SER A 10 7.16 46.14 43.83
CA SER A 10 6.20 45.11 43.38
C SER A 10 6.85 44.30 42.28
N ILE A 11 7.18 43.02 42.56
CA ILE A 11 7.65 42.07 41.57
C ILE A 11 6.38 41.45 40.92
N VAL A 12 6.14 41.81 39.66
CA VAL A 12 5.11 41.20 38.82
C VAL A 12 5.72 39.94 38.20
N PHE A 13 5.29 38.77 38.67
CA PHE A 13 5.58 37.49 38.02
C PHE A 13 4.70 37.34 36.78
N ALA A 14 5.29 37.53 35.60
CA ALA A 14 4.64 37.13 34.35
C ALA A 14 4.75 35.63 34.20
N ALA A 15 3.66 34.93 34.42
CA ALA A 15 3.54 33.50 34.13
C ALA A 15 3.55 33.30 32.60
N LEU A 16 4.66 32.88 32.04
CA LEU A 16 4.72 32.41 30.66
C LEU A 16 4.05 31.03 30.58
N SER A 17 2.80 31.02 30.11
CA SER A 17 2.09 29.79 29.74
C SER A 17 2.73 29.24 28.47
N VAL A 18 3.63 28.25 28.60
CA VAL A 18 4.12 27.45 27.48
C VAL A 18 2.98 26.49 27.08
N THR A 19 2.17 26.89 26.13
CA THR A 19 1.27 25.96 25.44
C THR A 19 2.13 25.01 24.63
N ALA A 20 2.33 23.78 25.14
CA ALA A 20 2.88 22.68 24.37
C ALA A 20 1.91 22.40 23.21
N GLY A 21 2.19 22.97 22.05
CA GLY A 21 1.53 22.62 20.81
C GLY A 21 1.82 21.16 20.53
N ALA A 22 0.85 20.28 20.79
CA ALA A 22 0.86 18.92 20.28
C ALA A 22 0.89 19.04 18.74
N ALA A 23 2.07 18.84 18.15
CA ALA A 23 2.19 18.74 16.71
C ALA A 23 1.28 17.59 16.27
N ALA A 24 0.17 17.93 15.64
CA ALA A 24 -0.72 16.96 15.02
C ALA A 24 0.14 16.19 14.01
N LYS A 25 0.48 14.93 14.32
CA LYS A 25 1.17 14.02 13.42
C LYS A 25 0.36 14.02 12.12
N SER A 26 0.96 14.50 11.04
CA SER A 26 0.33 14.57 9.75
C SER A 26 -0.29 13.20 9.44
N SER A 27 -1.58 13.16 9.13
CA SER A 27 -2.31 11.93 8.81
C SER A 27 -1.76 11.23 7.55
N HIS A 28 -0.81 11.84 6.84
CA HIS A 28 -0.08 11.27 5.73
C HIS A 28 0.97 10.22 6.11
N ASP A 29 1.48 10.23 7.35
CA ASP A 29 2.54 9.30 7.80
C ASP A 29 2.00 7.96 8.29
N ALA A 30 0.70 7.86 8.60
CA ALA A 30 0.11 6.60 9.04
C ALA A 30 -0.06 5.64 7.85
N ALA A 31 0.39 4.39 8.05
CA ALA A 31 0.15 3.32 7.07
C ALA A 31 -1.36 3.09 6.86
N ILE A 32 -1.73 2.63 5.66
CA ILE A 32 -3.11 2.31 5.32
C ILE A 32 -3.48 0.97 5.93
N ASP A 33 -4.48 0.97 6.79
CA ASP A 33 -5.16 -0.22 7.31
C ASP A 33 -6.37 -0.60 6.45
N PRO A 34 -6.85 -1.87 6.53
CA PRO A 34 -8.14 -2.25 5.94
C PRO A 34 -9.28 -1.35 6.40
N GLY A 35 -10.08 -0.87 5.46
CA GLY A 35 -11.19 0.04 5.74
C GLY A 35 -10.85 1.53 5.64
N GLN A 36 -9.61 1.89 5.41
CA GLN A 36 -9.22 3.29 5.23
C GLN A 36 -9.41 3.79 3.80
N ARG A 37 -9.55 5.11 3.65
CA ARG A 37 -9.69 5.77 2.33
C ARG A 37 -8.39 6.43 1.89
N VAL A 38 -8.11 6.28 0.58
CA VAL A 38 -6.97 6.92 -0.10
C VAL A 38 -7.43 7.40 -1.47
N GLY A 39 -7.16 8.63 -1.83
CA GLY A 39 -7.59 9.18 -3.12
C GLY A 39 -9.09 9.06 -3.38
N GLY A 40 -9.92 9.06 -2.34
CA GLY A 40 -11.38 8.89 -2.43
C GLY A 40 -11.87 7.44 -2.52
N MET A 41 -11.00 6.45 -2.79
CA MET A 41 -11.34 5.03 -2.77
C MET A 41 -11.13 4.41 -1.39
N LEU A 42 -11.92 3.38 -1.08
CA LEU A 42 -11.78 2.57 0.13
C LEU A 42 -10.84 1.40 -0.17
N VAL A 43 -9.85 1.15 0.69
CA VAL A 43 -8.93 0.02 0.57
C VAL A 43 -9.35 -1.04 1.58
N VAL A 44 -9.71 -2.22 1.11
CA VAL A 44 -10.21 -3.30 1.97
C VAL A 44 -9.42 -4.60 1.75
N GLN A 45 -9.42 -5.44 2.76
CA GLN A 45 -9.04 -6.84 2.59
C GLN A 45 -10.10 -7.55 1.75
N GLY A 46 -9.68 -8.35 0.77
CA GLY A 46 -10.60 -9.12 -0.04
C GLY A 46 -9.89 -10.05 -1.01
N LEU A 47 -10.60 -11.09 -1.46
CA LEU A 47 -10.11 -12.05 -2.42
C LEU A 47 -10.31 -11.54 -3.86
N GLY A 48 -9.60 -12.13 -4.81
CA GLY A 48 -9.86 -11.86 -6.23
C GLY A 48 -11.28 -12.18 -6.67
N SER A 49 -11.93 -13.16 -6.02
CA SER A 49 -13.34 -13.50 -6.20
C SER A 49 -14.32 -12.45 -5.68
N ASP A 50 -13.88 -11.58 -4.78
CA ASP A 50 -14.71 -10.52 -4.19
C ASP A 50 -14.72 -9.25 -5.04
N ALA A 51 -13.98 -9.24 -6.13
CA ALA A 51 -13.82 -8.09 -7.02
C ALA A 51 -14.50 -8.33 -8.36
N ASP A 52 -15.01 -7.25 -8.97
CA ASP A 52 -15.63 -7.30 -10.30
C ASP A 52 -14.58 -7.52 -11.39
N LEU A 53 -13.35 -7.05 -11.13
CA LEU A 53 -12.22 -7.20 -12.03
C LEU A 53 -10.88 -7.18 -11.30
N SER A 54 -9.86 -7.72 -11.95
CA SER A 54 -8.48 -7.62 -11.50
C SER A 54 -7.73 -6.56 -12.31
N ILE A 55 -6.94 -5.72 -11.65
CA ILE A 55 -6.07 -4.75 -12.31
C ILE A 55 -5.10 -5.43 -13.30
N TRP A 56 -4.72 -6.67 -13.04
CA TRP A 56 -3.86 -7.49 -13.88
C TRP A 56 -4.41 -7.72 -15.29
N THR A 57 -5.73 -7.82 -15.43
CA THR A 57 -6.38 -8.02 -16.72
C THR A 57 -6.17 -6.84 -17.65
N TYR A 58 -6.08 -5.63 -17.11
CA TYR A 58 -6.00 -4.39 -17.88
C TYR A 58 -4.61 -3.78 -17.92
N CYS A 59 -3.86 -3.95 -16.84
CA CYS A 59 -2.55 -3.34 -16.71
C CYS A 59 -1.39 -4.29 -17.03
N ASN A 60 -1.68 -5.46 -17.53
CA ASN A 60 -0.79 -6.57 -17.89
C ASN A 60 0.68 -6.38 -17.43
N PRO A 61 1.05 -6.94 -16.30
CA PRO A 61 2.36 -6.74 -15.72
C PRO A 61 3.35 -7.81 -16.16
N ILE A 62 3.39 -8.16 -17.42
CA ILE A 62 4.53 -8.97 -17.89
C ILE A 62 5.77 -8.12 -17.66
N VAL A 63 6.38 -8.37 -16.53
CA VAL A 63 7.62 -7.73 -16.10
C VAL A 63 8.70 -8.15 -17.06
N THR A 64 9.05 -7.30 -17.98
CA THR A 64 10.17 -7.50 -18.90
C THR A 64 11.43 -6.78 -18.46
N ALA A 65 11.35 -5.88 -17.49
CA ALA A 65 12.52 -5.19 -16.94
C ALA A 65 12.32 -4.79 -15.50
N PRO A 66 13.32 -4.94 -14.62
CA PRO A 66 13.33 -4.31 -13.32
C PRO A 66 13.52 -2.80 -13.53
N GLY A 67 12.51 -2.01 -13.20
CA GLY A 67 12.59 -0.55 -13.29
C GLY A 67 11.45 0.10 -12.53
N PRO A 68 11.66 1.34 -12.03
CA PRO A 68 10.63 2.10 -11.33
C PRO A 68 9.55 2.67 -12.25
N GLU A 69 9.64 2.41 -13.56
CA GLU A 69 8.71 3.00 -14.53
C GLU A 69 7.29 2.52 -14.32
N ALA A 70 6.39 3.51 -14.19
CA ALA A 70 4.97 3.25 -14.02
C ALA A 70 4.34 2.79 -15.34
N ARG A 71 3.68 1.63 -15.32
CA ARG A 71 2.83 1.22 -16.44
C ARG A 71 1.52 1.97 -16.37
N THR A 72 1.20 2.70 -17.41
CA THR A 72 -0.07 3.41 -17.55
C THR A 72 -1.08 2.51 -18.23
N CYS A 73 -2.28 2.39 -17.65
CA CYS A 73 -3.37 1.61 -18.20
C CYS A 73 -4.73 2.27 -17.91
N SER A 74 -5.73 1.91 -18.69
CA SER A 74 -7.12 2.30 -18.46
C SER A 74 -7.89 1.09 -17.93
N VAL A 75 -8.61 1.30 -16.84
CA VAL A 75 -9.43 0.27 -16.18
C VAL A 75 -10.89 0.68 -16.30
N PRO A 76 -11.79 -0.21 -16.72
CA PRO A 76 -13.22 0.09 -16.77
C PRO A 76 -13.73 0.51 -15.40
N ARG A 77 -14.75 1.37 -15.39
CA ARG A 77 -15.42 1.71 -14.14
C ARG A 77 -15.97 0.43 -13.50
N SER A 78 -15.53 0.19 -12.28
CA SER A 78 -15.89 -0.97 -11.51
C SER A 78 -16.12 -0.60 -10.06
N ARG A 79 -17.00 -1.32 -9.40
CA ARG A 79 -17.28 -1.12 -7.98
C ARG A 79 -16.13 -1.60 -7.12
N ARG A 80 -15.51 -2.73 -7.50
CA ARG A 80 -14.46 -3.41 -6.74
C ARG A 80 -13.36 -3.87 -7.69
N ILE A 81 -12.13 -3.42 -7.46
CA ILE A 81 -10.96 -3.74 -8.26
C ILE A 81 -9.96 -4.52 -7.41
N PHE A 82 -9.64 -5.74 -7.78
CA PHE A 82 -8.58 -6.49 -7.14
C PHE A 82 -7.22 -5.96 -7.59
N ALA A 83 -6.41 -5.56 -6.63
CA ALA A 83 -5.08 -4.98 -6.83
C ALA A 83 -3.97 -5.83 -6.19
N GLY A 84 -4.25 -7.08 -5.83
CA GLY A 84 -3.27 -7.97 -5.23
C GLY A 84 -2.07 -8.23 -6.13
N TYR A 85 -0.91 -8.42 -5.52
CA TYR A 85 0.36 -8.78 -6.16
C TYR A 85 1.08 -9.84 -5.34
N GLY A 86 1.89 -10.67 -5.97
CA GLY A 86 2.57 -11.72 -5.23
C GLY A 86 3.51 -12.57 -6.07
N ILE A 87 3.62 -13.84 -5.71
CA ILE A 87 4.49 -14.82 -6.36
C ILE A 87 3.71 -16.10 -6.68
N TRP A 88 4.26 -16.88 -7.57
CA TRP A 88 3.74 -18.21 -7.88
C TRP A 88 4.85 -19.26 -7.85
N GLY A 89 4.47 -20.51 -7.65
CA GLY A 89 5.37 -21.66 -7.63
C GLY A 89 4.63 -22.97 -7.89
N GLU A 90 5.38 -24.02 -8.16
CA GLU A 90 4.83 -25.33 -8.52
C GLU A 90 4.23 -26.11 -7.33
N SER A 91 4.51 -25.68 -6.11
CA SER A 91 3.95 -26.28 -4.90
C SER A 91 3.80 -25.24 -3.79
N ARG A 92 2.98 -25.56 -2.77
CA ARG A 92 2.80 -24.74 -1.58
C ARG A 92 4.13 -24.52 -0.87
N LYS A 93 4.93 -25.56 -0.70
CA LYS A 93 6.25 -25.48 -0.04
C LYS A 93 7.16 -24.43 -0.72
N ILE A 94 7.26 -24.48 -2.07
CA ILE A 94 8.07 -23.49 -2.83
C ILE A 94 7.56 -22.08 -2.63
N VAL A 95 6.23 -21.88 -2.65
CA VAL A 95 5.63 -20.56 -2.45
C VAL A 95 5.85 -20.07 -1.02
N ASP A 96 5.67 -20.91 -0.01
CA ASP A 96 5.90 -20.57 1.40
C ASP A 96 7.36 -20.14 1.64
N GLU A 97 8.32 -20.93 1.19
CA GLU A 97 9.75 -20.61 1.32
C GLU A 97 10.11 -19.30 0.59
N ALA A 98 9.62 -19.10 -0.64
CA ALA A 98 9.89 -17.91 -1.42
C ALA A 98 9.18 -16.67 -0.86
N TRP A 99 8.00 -16.83 -0.23
CA TRP A 99 7.26 -15.75 0.42
C TRP A 99 7.95 -15.24 1.66
N HIS A 100 8.34 -16.14 2.56
CA HIS A 100 9.02 -15.80 3.82
C HIS A 100 10.42 -15.21 3.63
N LYS A 101 11.07 -15.52 2.52
CA LYS A 101 12.37 -14.91 2.16
C LYS A 101 12.27 -13.53 1.53
N ARG A 102 11.08 -12.92 1.48
CA ARG A 102 10.87 -11.61 0.83
C ARG A 102 10.36 -10.57 1.81
N ALA A 103 11.07 -9.45 1.86
CA ALA A 103 10.53 -8.22 2.42
C ALA A 103 9.62 -7.53 1.38
N TRP A 104 8.39 -7.23 1.78
CA TRP A 104 7.37 -6.62 0.93
C TRP A 104 7.05 -5.19 1.36
N ALA A 105 6.73 -4.35 0.40
CA ALA A 105 6.16 -3.04 0.65
C ALA A 105 5.18 -2.65 -0.46
N LEU A 106 4.12 -1.96 -0.10
CA LEU A 106 3.09 -1.46 -1.01
C LEU A 106 2.78 0.00 -0.69
N TRP A 107 2.60 0.78 -1.73
CA TRP A 107 2.10 2.15 -1.65
C TRP A 107 0.92 2.32 -2.59
N ILE A 108 -0.09 3.04 -2.14
CA ILE A 108 -1.25 3.46 -2.92
C ILE A 108 -1.31 4.98 -2.83
N ASP A 109 -1.23 5.66 -3.98
CA ASP A 109 -1.19 7.13 -4.07
C ASP A 109 -0.16 7.77 -3.12
N GLY A 110 1.02 7.15 -3.03
CA GLY A 110 2.14 7.59 -2.19
C GLY A 110 2.05 7.20 -0.72
N ARG A 111 0.92 6.72 -0.21
CA ARG A 111 0.76 6.26 1.17
C ARG A 111 1.13 4.78 1.29
N ARG A 112 1.93 4.45 2.31
CA ARG A 112 2.31 3.07 2.60
C ARG A 112 1.10 2.26 3.11
N VAL A 113 1.02 0.99 2.72
CA VAL A 113 0.00 0.05 3.21
C VAL A 113 0.61 -0.85 4.28
N ASP A 114 -0.12 -1.11 5.35
CA ASP A 114 0.23 -2.13 6.34
C ASP A 114 -0.22 -3.50 5.83
N LEU A 115 0.67 -4.16 5.08
CA LEU A 115 0.37 -5.43 4.42
C LEU A 115 -0.01 -6.55 5.39
N ASP A 116 0.55 -6.56 6.60
CA ASP A 116 0.28 -7.60 7.59
C ASP A 116 -1.18 -7.60 8.05
N ARG A 117 -1.83 -6.43 7.96
CA ARG A 117 -3.26 -6.27 8.28
C ARG A 117 -4.19 -6.76 7.16
N PHE A 118 -3.69 -6.85 5.93
CA PHE A 118 -4.50 -7.31 4.78
C PHE A 118 -4.43 -8.82 4.56
N GLY A 119 -3.33 -9.45 4.96
CA GLY A 119 -3.13 -10.88 4.73
C GLY A 119 -2.98 -11.26 3.26
N THR A 120 -3.01 -12.54 2.99
CA THR A 120 -2.79 -13.10 1.65
C THR A 120 -3.90 -14.05 1.24
N THR A 121 -3.99 -14.31 -0.07
CA THR A 121 -4.85 -15.34 -0.66
C THR A 121 -4.04 -16.25 -1.56
N ASP A 122 -4.38 -17.53 -1.56
CA ASP A 122 -3.77 -18.56 -2.39
C ASP A 122 -4.81 -19.06 -3.41
N GLN A 123 -4.39 -19.20 -4.66
CA GLN A 123 -5.20 -19.81 -5.71
C GLN A 123 -4.36 -20.68 -6.64
N TRP A 124 -4.93 -21.81 -7.08
CA TRP A 124 -4.32 -22.63 -8.11
C TRP A 124 -4.74 -22.12 -9.49
N MET A 125 -3.78 -21.96 -10.38
CA MET A 125 -4.01 -21.47 -11.73
C MET A 125 -3.12 -22.19 -12.74
N GLN A 126 -3.47 -22.07 -14.02
CA GLN A 126 -2.57 -22.52 -15.09
C GLN A 126 -1.25 -21.73 -15.07
N HIS A 127 -0.18 -22.41 -15.43
CA HIS A 127 1.15 -21.83 -15.45
C HIS A 127 1.20 -20.57 -16.36
N PRO A 128 1.48 -19.36 -15.84
CA PRO A 128 1.33 -18.11 -16.60
C PRO A 128 2.25 -17.99 -17.83
N ARG A 129 3.40 -18.69 -17.81
CA ARG A 129 4.35 -18.71 -18.94
C ARG A 129 4.23 -19.94 -19.83
N ARG A 130 3.41 -20.92 -19.44
CA ARG A 130 3.21 -22.19 -20.15
C ARG A 130 1.74 -22.59 -20.04
N PRO A 131 0.81 -21.83 -20.66
CA PRO A 131 -0.62 -22.08 -20.50
C PRO A 131 -1.07 -23.44 -21.06
N ALA A 132 -0.30 -24.02 -21.98
CA ALA A 132 -0.53 -25.37 -22.49
C ALA A 132 -0.08 -26.48 -21.50
N ALA A 133 0.66 -26.16 -20.45
CA ALA A 133 1.06 -27.13 -19.44
C ALA A 133 -0.18 -27.55 -18.62
N LYS A 134 -0.41 -28.85 -18.49
CA LYS A 134 -1.49 -29.39 -17.64
C LYS A 134 -1.25 -29.15 -16.15
N LYS A 135 -0.01 -28.84 -15.76
CA LYS A 135 0.37 -28.64 -14.36
C LYS A 135 -0.07 -27.27 -13.88
N LEU A 136 -0.85 -27.23 -12.79
CA LEU A 136 -1.20 -26.00 -12.10
C LEU A 136 -0.03 -25.50 -11.26
N VAL A 137 -0.01 -24.20 -11.04
CA VAL A 137 0.87 -23.51 -10.10
C VAL A 137 0.06 -22.83 -9.01
N LEU A 138 0.60 -22.77 -7.81
CA LEU A 138 0.02 -22.00 -6.73
C LEU A 138 0.47 -20.53 -6.86
N LEU A 139 -0.49 -19.62 -6.91
CA LEU A 139 -0.28 -18.19 -6.87
C LEU A 139 -0.70 -17.68 -5.48
N ARG A 140 0.24 -17.01 -4.77
CA ARG A 140 -0.05 -16.28 -3.53
C ARG A 140 0.00 -14.79 -3.80
N LEU A 141 -1.04 -14.08 -3.36
CA LEU A 141 -1.22 -12.65 -3.56
C LEU A 141 -1.57 -11.96 -2.23
N TRP A 142 -1.14 -10.72 -2.07
CA TRP A 142 -1.70 -9.84 -1.06
C TRP A 142 -3.18 -9.61 -1.35
N ALA A 143 -4.03 -9.74 -0.34
CA ALA A 143 -5.49 -9.67 -0.49
C ALA A 143 -5.99 -8.22 -0.45
N ILE A 144 -5.72 -7.44 -1.50
CA ILE A 144 -6.04 -6.01 -1.59
C ILE A 144 -7.16 -5.78 -2.61
N VAL A 145 -8.24 -5.14 -2.18
CA VAL A 145 -9.35 -4.71 -3.04
C VAL A 145 -9.58 -3.21 -2.86
N LEU A 146 -9.71 -2.51 -3.99
CA LEU A 146 -10.03 -1.09 -4.08
C LEU A 146 -11.52 -0.93 -4.38
N VAL A 147 -12.24 -0.18 -3.54
CA VAL A 147 -13.70 0.00 -3.67
C VAL A 147 -14.00 1.44 -4.02
N GLY A 148 -14.76 1.64 -5.09
CA GLY A 148 -15.23 2.95 -5.52
C GLY A 148 -14.11 3.85 -6.10
N ALA A 149 -13.05 3.26 -6.65
CA ALA A 149 -11.98 4.00 -7.32
C ALA A 149 -12.52 4.84 -8.48
N LYS A 150 -12.05 6.09 -8.60
CA LYS A 150 -12.39 7.06 -9.64
C LYS A 150 -11.17 7.89 -9.97
N GLY A 151 -10.99 8.25 -11.26
CA GLY A 151 -9.85 9.06 -11.67
C GLY A 151 -8.56 8.25 -11.81
N THR A 152 -7.43 8.87 -11.55
CA THR A 152 -6.11 8.25 -11.73
C THR A 152 -5.47 7.95 -10.39
N HIS A 153 -4.97 6.72 -10.27
CA HIS A 153 -4.31 6.21 -9.07
C HIS A 153 -2.97 5.56 -9.41
N VAL A 154 -2.08 5.51 -8.42
CA VAL A 154 -0.77 4.87 -8.53
C VAL A 154 -0.63 3.81 -7.45
N ILE A 155 -0.37 2.57 -7.87
CA ILE A 155 -0.04 1.47 -6.97
C ILE A 155 1.40 1.07 -7.23
N ARG A 156 2.22 1.00 -6.18
CA ARG A 156 3.61 0.56 -6.26
C ARG A 156 3.85 -0.59 -5.31
N TYR A 157 4.19 -1.75 -5.85
CA TYR A 157 4.74 -2.87 -5.09
C TYR A 157 6.25 -2.88 -5.17
N ARG A 158 6.90 -3.19 -4.07
CA ARG A 158 8.32 -3.46 -3.96
C ARG A 158 8.52 -4.75 -3.19
N SER A 159 9.37 -5.62 -3.69
CA SER A 159 9.85 -6.77 -2.93
C SER A 159 11.35 -6.93 -3.07
N ARG A 160 12.00 -7.52 -2.06
CA ARG A 160 13.41 -7.86 -2.06
C ARG A 160 13.60 -9.17 -1.32
N LEU A 161 14.51 -10.00 -1.77
CA LEU A 161 14.98 -11.13 -0.98
C LEU A 161 15.72 -10.61 0.26
N GLU A 162 15.50 -11.24 1.41
CA GLU A 162 16.10 -10.83 2.69
C GLU A 162 17.62 -10.99 2.72
N ASP A 163 18.17 -11.88 1.87
CA ASP A 163 19.61 -12.09 1.69
C ASP A 163 20.33 -10.94 0.95
N GLY A 164 19.61 -9.84 0.64
CA GLY A 164 20.19 -8.65 0.03
C GLY A 164 20.12 -8.58 -1.48
N GLY A 165 19.38 -9.45 -2.12
CA GLY A 165 19.13 -9.42 -3.57
C GLY A 165 18.51 -8.11 -4.06
N PRO A 166 18.47 -7.85 -5.37
CA PRO A 166 17.94 -6.62 -5.92
C PRO A 166 16.45 -6.45 -5.62
N PHE A 167 16.02 -5.20 -5.54
CA PHE A 167 14.60 -4.89 -5.42
C PHE A 167 13.87 -5.20 -6.73
N THR A 168 12.73 -5.85 -6.61
CA THR A 168 11.75 -5.96 -7.69
C THR A 168 10.66 -4.92 -7.47
N PHE A 169 10.37 -4.14 -8.51
CA PHE A 169 9.34 -3.12 -8.48
C PHE A 169 8.23 -3.47 -9.47
N ASN A 170 7.00 -3.17 -9.08
CA ASN A 170 5.87 -3.10 -9.98
C ASN A 170 5.08 -1.84 -9.67
N THR A 171 4.94 -0.98 -10.65
CA THR A 171 4.18 0.27 -10.51
C THR A 171 3.12 0.31 -11.59
N TRP A 172 1.87 0.50 -11.18
CA TRP A 172 0.72 0.73 -12.05
C TRP A 172 0.20 2.12 -11.83
N LYS A 173 0.17 2.91 -12.89
CA LYS A 173 -0.60 4.14 -12.95
C LYS A 173 -1.86 3.84 -13.76
N PHE A 174 -2.99 3.69 -13.11
CA PHE A 174 -4.23 3.34 -13.77
C PHE A 174 -5.25 4.47 -13.68
N THR A 175 -6.00 4.64 -14.76
CA THR A 175 -7.12 5.59 -14.81
C THR A 175 -8.40 4.80 -14.94
N VAL A 176 -9.34 5.03 -14.01
CA VAL A 176 -10.67 4.46 -14.07
C VAL A 176 -11.49 5.26 -15.07
N SER A 177 -11.93 4.62 -16.16
CA SER A 177 -12.73 5.27 -17.18
C SER A 177 -14.11 5.67 -16.63
N SER A 178 -14.66 6.75 -17.19
CA SER A 178 -16.00 7.25 -16.81
C SER A 178 -17.16 6.48 -17.43
N ARG A 179 -16.85 5.50 -18.31
CA ARG A 179 -17.84 4.71 -19.04
C ARG A 179 -18.08 3.36 -18.39
#